data_abd2aef9db2714fdefc8a729ae584d73
#
_entry.id   abd2aef9db2714fdefc8a729ae584d73
#
_cell.length_a   1.000
_cell.length_b   1.000
_cell.length_c   1.000
_cell.angle_alpha   90.00
_cell.angle_beta   90.00
_cell.angle_gamma   90.00
#
_symmetry.space_group_name_H-M   'P 1'
#
loop_
_entity.id
_entity.type
_entity.pdbx_description
1 polymer ?
#
loop_
_entity_poly.entity_id
_entity_poly.type
_entity_poly.pdbx_seq_one_letter_code
_entity_poly.pdbx_strand_id
1 'polypeptide(L)'
;MRVFVTGGTGHSGSYIIPELIAAGHEVTGLARSDTAAATVSALGAKVRRSDLEDLDGLKEAAADSDGVIHVAHRQDLLPSGGMDAVSAAELQVMLAYGEALAGTGKPLVAAGSIGSAGNGGNLGRPATEEDSAPPVGDEHKGTLRARNVVEAAVVGLADQGVRSSVVRIPPIMHSTTDAGFLPMLIALAKEKGFAGYPGDGENLWGAVHVRDVASLFRLALENGPAGKFWHALEDDDIPFRVIAEAIGSRLGLPAVSIPADELMMPAYFGLLTAVVMLDLPASSLITRRTLGWEPAQPGLLADMDNGHYFPAS
;
A
#
# COMPACT_ATOMS: atom_id res chain seq x y z
N MET A 1 21.12 10.16 5.10
CA MET A 1 21.35 9.06 4.14
C MET A 1 21.00 9.55 2.74
N ARG A 2 21.62 8.98 1.72
CA ARG A 2 21.16 9.10 0.32
C ARG A 2 20.14 7.99 0.07
N VAL A 3 18.92 8.35 -0.22
CA VAL A 3 17.81 7.38 -0.36
C VAL A 3 17.32 7.38 -1.80
N PHE A 4 17.29 6.19 -2.42
CA PHE A 4 16.66 5.99 -3.73
C PHE A 4 15.20 5.61 -3.56
N VAL A 5 14.30 6.36 -4.20
CA VAL A 5 12.85 6.16 -4.10
C VAL A 5 12.25 5.89 -5.47
N THR A 6 11.53 4.80 -5.63
CA THR A 6 10.71 4.53 -6.80
C THR A 6 9.23 4.74 -6.48
N GLY A 7 8.44 5.16 -7.47
CA GLY A 7 7.04 5.49 -7.24
C GLY A 7 6.80 6.85 -6.59
N GLY A 8 7.80 7.75 -6.63
CA GLY A 8 7.76 9.06 -5.99
C GLY A 8 6.62 9.99 -6.45
N THR A 9 6.02 9.73 -7.60
CA THR A 9 4.87 10.49 -8.12
C THR A 9 3.50 9.87 -7.77
N GLY A 10 3.50 8.69 -7.15
CA GLY A 10 2.29 8.02 -6.67
C GLY A 10 1.80 8.58 -5.33
N HIS A 11 0.64 8.11 -4.87
CA HIS A 11 0.03 8.58 -3.63
C HIS A 11 1.00 8.48 -2.45
N SER A 12 1.54 7.29 -2.13
CA SER A 12 2.50 7.15 -1.02
C SER A 12 3.80 7.92 -1.26
N GLY A 13 4.37 7.80 -2.46
CA GLY A 13 5.70 8.37 -2.77
C GLY A 13 5.74 9.89 -2.69
N SER A 14 4.65 10.56 -3.03
CA SER A 14 4.55 12.03 -2.96
C SER A 14 4.55 12.58 -1.52
N TYR A 15 4.29 11.74 -0.52
CA TYR A 15 4.42 12.07 0.89
C TYR A 15 5.71 11.51 1.51
N ILE A 16 6.21 10.36 1.03
CA ILE A 16 7.47 9.76 1.50
C ILE A 16 8.66 10.65 1.17
N ILE A 17 8.73 11.20 -0.05
CA ILE A 17 9.85 12.06 -0.45
C ILE A 17 9.99 13.29 0.46
N PRO A 18 8.95 14.10 0.69
CA PRO A 18 9.04 15.24 1.62
C PRO A 18 9.35 14.83 3.06
N GLU A 19 8.79 13.71 3.54
CA GLU A 19 9.06 13.19 4.88
C GLU A 19 10.55 12.86 5.08
N LEU A 20 11.16 12.18 4.10
CA LEU A 20 12.59 11.85 4.11
C LEU A 20 13.47 13.12 4.08
N ILE A 21 13.12 14.09 3.25
CA ILE A 21 13.85 15.35 3.14
C ILE A 21 13.75 16.14 4.46
N ALA A 22 12.56 16.20 5.05
CA ALA A 22 12.35 16.85 6.35
C ALA A 22 13.17 16.20 7.48
N ALA A 23 13.41 14.88 7.39
CA ALA A 23 14.27 14.15 8.30
C ALA A 23 15.78 14.28 7.98
N GLY A 24 16.16 15.09 6.99
CA GLY A 24 17.55 15.36 6.63
C GLY A 24 18.20 14.36 5.69
N HIS A 25 17.41 13.54 4.99
CA HIS A 25 17.92 12.64 3.95
C HIS A 25 18.04 13.36 2.60
N GLU A 26 19.00 12.93 1.79
CA GLU A 26 19.08 13.29 0.38
C GLU A 26 18.29 12.25 -0.42
N VAL A 27 17.29 12.69 -1.19
CA VAL A 27 16.42 11.77 -1.94
C VAL A 27 16.72 11.88 -3.44
N THR A 28 16.83 10.71 -4.08
CA THR A 28 16.82 10.57 -5.55
C THR A 28 15.59 9.76 -5.96
N GLY A 29 14.68 10.38 -6.72
CA GLY A 29 13.45 9.74 -7.18
C GLY A 29 13.58 9.24 -8.63
N LEU A 30 13.07 8.02 -8.90
CA LEU A 30 12.95 7.48 -10.26
C LEU A 30 11.84 8.20 -11.02
N ALA A 31 12.10 8.59 -12.28
CA ALA A 31 11.12 9.23 -13.14
C ALA A 31 11.21 8.75 -14.60
N ARG A 32 10.11 8.13 -15.10
CA ARG A 32 10.04 7.60 -16.47
C ARG A 32 9.65 8.63 -17.54
N SER A 33 9.09 9.78 -17.15
CA SER A 33 8.62 10.83 -18.05
C SER A 33 9.04 12.21 -17.57
N ASP A 34 8.93 13.22 -18.44
CA ASP A 34 9.25 14.60 -18.08
C ASP A 34 8.29 15.14 -17.01
N THR A 35 7.02 14.77 -17.10
CA THR A 35 6.04 15.12 -16.05
C THR A 35 6.42 14.51 -14.71
N ALA A 36 6.78 13.21 -14.68
CA ALA A 36 7.23 12.56 -13.46
C ALA A 36 8.51 13.21 -12.92
N ALA A 37 9.47 13.58 -13.79
CA ALA A 37 10.68 14.27 -13.39
C ALA A 37 10.40 15.65 -12.78
N ALA A 38 9.50 16.42 -13.38
CA ALA A 38 9.07 17.70 -12.85
C ALA A 38 8.41 17.56 -11.47
N THR A 39 7.55 16.54 -11.29
CA THR A 39 6.90 16.25 -10.01
C THR A 39 7.93 15.88 -8.93
N VAL A 40 8.84 14.94 -9.21
CA VAL A 40 9.90 14.52 -8.29
C VAL A 40 10.77 15.70 -7.89
N SER A 41 11.15 16.55 -8.86
CA SER A 41 11.92 17.76 -8.61
C SER A 41 11.16 18.78 -7.74
N ALA A 42 9.87 18.95 -7.99
CA ALA A 42 9.01 19.85 -7.20
C ALA A 42 8.87 19.39 -5.74
N LEU A 43 8.98 18.07 -5.47
CA LEU A 43 9.03 17.51 -4.13
C LEU A 43 10.39 17.71 -3.42
N GLY A 44 11.38 18.29 -4.10
CA GLY A 44 12.71 18.57 -3.55
C GLY A 44 13.74 17.46 -3.77
N ALA A 45 13.40 16.38 -4.48
CA ALA A 45 14.31 15.27 -4.73
C ALA A 45 15.13 15.47 -6.02
N LYS A 46 16.32 14.86 -6.06
CA LYS A 46 17.08 14.66 -7.30
C LYS A 46 16.32 13.69 -8.20
N VAL A 47 16.49 13.83 -9.51
CA VAL A 47 15.80 12.98 -10.50
C VAL A 47 16.78 12.00 -11.13
N ARG A 48 16.45 10.70 -11.10
CA ARG A 48 17.06 9.68 -11.95
C ARG A 48 16.07 9.34 -13.07
N ARG A 49 16.50 9.60 -14.33
CA ARG A 49 15.70 9.26 -15.53
C ARG A 49 15.93 7.79 -15.87
N SER A 50 14.94 6.95 -15.62
CA SER A 50 14.86 5.55 -15.97
C SER A 50 13.44 5.05 -15.70
N ASP A 51 13.18 3.75 -15.90
CA ASP A 51 11.94 3.08 -15.55
C ASP A 51 12.19 1.75 -14.82
N LEU A 52 11.13 1.01 -14.49
CA LEU A 52 11.24 -0.26 -13.76
C LEU A 52 11.70 -1.45 -14.63
N GLU A 53 11.83 -1.28 -15.95
CA GLU A 53 12.33 -2.29 -16.89
C GLU A 53 13.85 -2.24 -17.01
N ASP A 54 14.45 -1.09 -16.69
CA ASP A 54 15.91 -0.88 -16.67
C ASP A 54 16.52 -1.46 -15.38
N LEU A 55 16.57 -2.80 -15.28
CA LEU A 55 17.05 -3.47 -14.08
C LEU A 55 18.50 -3.12 -13.74
N ASP A 56 19.37 -2.92 -14.74
CA ASP A 56 20.77 -2.56 -14.50
C ASP A 56 20.88 -1.12 -13.96
N GLY A 57 20.10 -0.19 -14.50
CA GLY A 57 20.00 1.17 -13.97
C GLY A 57 19.43 1.23 -12.54
N LEU A 58 18.51 0.31 -12.19
CA LEU A 58 18.01 0.18 -10.82
C LEU A 58 19.07 -0.39 -9.86
N LYS A 59 19.87 -1.39 -10.28
CA LYS A 59 21.00 -1.91 -9.51
C LYS A 59 22.04 -0.83 -9.22
N GLU A 60 22.42 -0.04 -10.22
CA GLU A 60 23.35 1.08 -10.05
C GLU A 60 22.80 2.09 -9.03
N ALA A 61 21.51 2.49 -9.18
CA ALA A 61 20.89 3.44 -8.27
C ALA A 61 20.85 2.94 -6.81
N ALA A 62 20.56 1.65 -6.62
CA ALA A 62 20.57 1.01 -5.30
C ALA A 62 22.01 0.95 -4.71
N ALA A 63 23.00 0.56 -5.52
CA ALA A 63 24.40 0.49 -5.08
C ALA A 63 24.94 1.86 -4.66
N ASP A 64 24.60 2.93 -5.41
CA ASP A 64 25.02 4.30 -5.15
C ASP A 64 24.30 4.98 -3.97
N SER A 65 23.24 4.36 -3.47
CA SER A 65 22.44 4.88 -2.37
C SER A 65 22.81 4.21 -1.04
N ASP A 66 22.42 4.83 0.07
CA ASP A 66 22.57 4.29 1.41
C ASP A 66 21.34 3.47 1.82
N GLY A 67 20.24 3.56 1.06
CA GLY A 67 19.03 2.79 1.23
C GLY A 67 18.03 2.99 0.11
N VAL A 68 17.08 2.06 -0.03
CA VAL A 68 16.07 2.04 -1.09
C VAL A 68 14.66 1.97 -0.50
N ILE A 69 13.74 2.80 -1.01
CA ILE A 69 12.29 2.66 -0.79
C ILE A 69 11.62 2.38 -2.13
N HIS A 70 10.90 1.25 -2.19
CA HIS A 70 10.17 0.85 -3.38
C HIS A 70 8.65 0.87 -3.12
N VAL A 71 7.98 1.89 -3.71
CA VAL A 71 6.51 2.02 -3.69
C VAL A 71 5.93 2.13 -5.10
N ALA A 72 6.74 1.86 -6.13
CA ALA A 72 6.29 1.82 -7.50
C ALA A 72 5.48 0.55 -7.78
N HIS A 73 4.43 0.66 -8.59
CA HIS A 73 3.59 -0.46 -8.98
C HIS A 73 3.23 -0.37 -10.46
N ARG A 74 3.40 -1.46 -11.20
CA ARG A 74 3.16 -1.54 -12.66
C ARG A 74 1.66 -1.72 -12.96
N GLN A 75 0.82 -0.78 -12.52
CA GLN A 75 -0.63 -0.81 -12.78
C GLN A 75 -0.98 -0.82 -14.28
N ASP A 76 -0.09 -0.33 -15.12
CA ASP A 76 -0.20 -0.37 -16.59
C ASP A 76 -0.27 -1.80 -17.15
N LEU A 77 0.21 -2.80 -16.41
CA LEU A 77 0.14 -4.21 -16.79
C LEU A 77 -1.20 -4.88 -16.42
N LEU A 78 -2.01 -4.28 -15.55
CA LEU A 78 -3.28 -4.87 -15.10
C LEU A 78 -4.24 -5.22 -16.26
N PRO A 79 -4.46 -4.33 -17.27
CA PRO A 79 -5.40 -4.62 -18.36
C PRO A 79 -5.01 -5.80 -19.24
N SER A 80 -3.70 -6.08 -19.38
CA SER A 80 -3.17 -7.08 -20.31
C SER A 80 -2.73 -8.38 -19.66
N GLY A 81 -2.29 -8.35 -18.40
CA GLY A 81 -1.70 -9.51 -17.74
C GLY A 81 -2.14 -9.71 -16.29
N GLY A 82 -3.07 -8.88 -15.80
CA GLY A 82 -3.59 -8.98 -14.44
C GLY A 82 -2.53 -8.82 -13.34
N MET A 83 -2.87 -9.26 -12.14
CA MET A 83 -1.98 -9.19 -10.97
C MET A 83 -0.73 -10.06 -11.13
N ASP A 84 -0.79 -11.14 -11.92
CA ASP A 84 0.38 -12.01 -12.13
C ASP A 84 1.49 -11.27 -12.88
N ALA A 85 1.16 -10.56 -13.95
CA ALA A 85 2.15 -9.78 -14.71
C ALA A 85 2.75 -8.65 -13.86
N VAL A 86 1.92 -7.97 -13.07
CA VAL A 86 2.37 -6.93 -12.15
C VAL A 86 3.34 -7.51 -11.11
N SER A 87 2.97 -8.62 -10.48
CA SER A 87 3.80 -9.28 -9.45
C SER A 87 5.09 -9.85 -10.02
N ALA A 88 5.05 -10.42 -11.24
CA ALA A 88 6.24 -10.92 -11.91
C ALA A 88 7.24 -9.78 -12.23
N ALA A 89 6.76 -8.66 -12.74
CA ALA A 89 7.60 -7.49 -13.00
C ALA A 89 8.21 -6.91 -11.70
N GLU A 90 7.41 -6.79 -10.65
CA GLU A 90 7.87 -6.29 -9.35
C GLU A 90 8.91 -7.24 -8.72
N LEU A 91 8.71 -8.57 -8.84
CA LEU A 91 9.68 -9.57 -8.36
C LEU A 91 11.04 -9.39 -9.03
N GLN A 92 11.11 -9.15 -10.33
CA GLN A 92 12.39 -8.90 -11.01
C GLN A 92 13.12 -7.67 -10.45
N VAL A 93 12.39 -6.60 -10.15
CA VAL A 93 12.95 -5.41 -9.51
C VAL A 93 13.48 -5.72 -8.11
N MET A 94 12.75 -6.51 -7.29
CA MET A 94 13.23 -6.89 -5.96
C MET A 94 14.49 -7.76 -6.02
N LEU A 95 14.55 -8.69 -6.98
CA LEU A 95 15.75 -9.51 -7.18
C LEU A 95 16.95 -8.66 -7.62
N ALA A 96 16.73 -7.68 -8.51
CA ALA A 96 17.79 -6.75 -8.92
C ALA A 96 18.32 -5.91 -7.75
N TYR A 97 17.46 -5.43 -6.85
CA TYR A 97 17.90 -4.77 -5.62
C TYR A 97 18.62 -5.73 -4.68
N GLY A 98 18.14 -6.98 -4.58
CA GLY A 98 18.81 -8.01 -3.79
C GLY A 98 20.26 -8.24 -4.23
N GLU A 99 20.49 -8.38 -5.53
CA GLU A 99 21.84 -8.52 -6.10
C GLU A 99 22.74 -7.30 -5.78
N ALA A 100 22.21 -6.09 -5.95
CA ALA A 100 22.98 -4.86 -5.74
C ALA A 100 23.29 -4.58 -4.26
N LEU A 101 22.45 -5.04 -3.34
CA LEU A 101 22.54 -4.75 -1.90
C LEU A 101 23.10 -5.92 -1.08
N ALA A 102 23.33 -7.09 -1.67
CA ALA A 102 23.80 -8.29 -0.98
C ALA A 102 25.05 -8.00 -0.14
N GLY A 103 25.07 -8.43 1.12
CA GLY A 103 26.19 -8.27 2.06
C GLY A 103 26.47 -6.84 2.53
N THR A 104 25.68 -5.85 2.11
CA THR A 104 25.95 -4.44 2.45
C THR A 104 25.32 -3.97 3.76
N GLY A 105 24.31 -4.67 4.28
CA GLY A 105 23.51 -4.24 5.42
C GLY A 105 22.65 -2.99 5.15
N LYS A 106 22.59 -2.50 3.91
CA LYS A 106 21.78 -1.35 3.54
C LYS A 106 20.29 -1.69 3.59
N PRO A 107 19.41 -0.73 3.96
CA PRO A 107 17.96 -0.97 4.00
C PRO A 107 17.33 -1.02 2.62
N LEU A 108 16.39 -1.95 2.46
CA LEU A 108 15.40 -1.99 1.39
C LEU A 108 14.01 -2.07 2.02
N VAL A 109 13.19 -1.06 1.81
CA VAL A 109 11.80 -1.04 2.31
C VAL A 109 10.84 -1.03 1.12
N ALA A 110 10.03 -2.08 1.00
CA ALA A 110 9.04 -2.21 -0.07
C ALA A 110 7.61 -2.06 0.45
N ALA A 111 6.70 -1.58 -0.42
CA ALA A 111 5.28 -1.56 -0.13
C ALA A 111 4.68 -2.96 -0.29
N GLY A 112 3.81 -3.35 0.64
CA GLY A 112 2.99 -4.56 0.60
C GLY A 112 1.55 -4.26 0.94
N SER A 113 0.76 -5.32 1.18
CA SER A 113 -0.67 -5.20 1.48
C SER A 113 -1.03 -5.98 2.74
N ILE A 114 -1.89 -5.41 3.58
CA ILE A 114 -2.51 -6.16 4.70
C ILE A 114 -3.23 -7.42 4.20
N GLY A 115 -3.77 -7.41 2.99
CA GLY A 115 -4.35 -8.60 2.37
C GLY A 115 -3.37 -9.78 2.20
N SER A 116 -2.06 -9.55 2.28
CA SER A 116 -1.02 -10.59 2.29
C SER A 116 -0.74 -11.15 3.69
N ALA A 117 -1.24 -10.54 4.75
CA ALA A 117 -1.14 -11.09 6.10
C ALA A 117 -2.16 -12.22 6.25
N GLY A 118 -1.69 -13.40 6.61
CA GLY A 118 -2.52 -14.54 7.03
C GLY A 118 -3.65 -14.96 6.09
N ASN A 119 -3.36 -15.60 4.97
CA ASN A 119 -4.37 -16.26 4.09
C ASN A 119 -5.61 -15.41 3.69
N GLY A 120 -5.49 -14.07 3.66
CA GLY A 120 -6.60 -13.19 3.30
C GLY A 120 -7.70 -13.09 4.37
N GLY A 121 -7.33 -13.10 5.65
CA GLY A 121 -8.23 -12.79 6.76
C GLY A 121 -8.73 -14.00 7.57
N ASN A 122 -8.48 -15.23 7.15
CA ASN A 122 -9.07 -16.39 7.85
C ASN A 122 -8.14 -17.03 8.89
N LEU A 123 -7.68 -16.25 9.88
CA LEU A 123 -6.88 -16.77 11.00
C LEU A 123 -7.70 -17.01 12.29
N GLY A 124 -8.99 -16.66 12.32
CA GLY A 124 -9.80 -16.67 13.55
C GLY A 124 -9.36 -15.63 14.60
N ARG A 125 -8.42 -14.76 14.26
CA ARG A 125 -7.91 -13.62 15.04
C ARG A 125 -7.36 -12.55 14.10
N PRO A 126 -7.16 -11.31 14.57
CA PRO A 126 -6.44 -10.30 13.79
C PRO A 126 -5.04 -10.78 13.39
N ALA A 127 -4.65 -10.51 12.14
CA ALA A 127 -3.30 -10.79 11.67
C ALA A 127 -2.30 -9.84 12.33
N THR A 128 -1.10 -10.34 12.61
CA THR A 128 0.02 -9.57 13.15
C THR A 128 1.14 -9.48 12.13
N GLU A 129 2.16 -8.69 12.42
CA GLU A 129 3.36 -8.58 11.58
C GLU A 129 4.19 -9.88 11.52
N GLU A 130 3.91 -10.85 12.39
CA GLU A 130 4.54 -12.19 12.34
C GLU A 130 3.81 -13.14 11.39
N ASP A 131 2.60 -12.79 10.98
CA ASP A 131 1.82 -13.60 10.07
C ASP A 131 2.21 -13.30 8.61
N SER A 132 2.52 -14.35 7.87
CA SER A 132 2.75 -14.28 6.44
C SER A 132 1.93 -15.34 5.72
N ALA A 133 1.33 -14.97 4.61
CA ALA A 133 0.75 -15.98 3.75
C ALA A 133 1.88 -16.80 3.11
N PRO A 134 1.72 -18.12 2.97
CA PRO A 134 2.68 -18.93 2.23
C PRO A 134 2.79 -18.43 0.79
N PRO A 135 3.95 -18.65 0.13
CA PRO A 135 4.07 -18.42 -1.31
C PRO A 135 2.93 -19.13 -2.03
N VAL A 136 2.25 -18.41 -2.90
CA VAL A 136 1.04 -18.92 -3.57
C VAL A 136 1.41 -19.89 -4.68
N GLY A 137 0.74 -21.03 -4.70
CA GLY A 137 0.74 -21.97 -5.82
C GLY A 137 -0.09 -21.45 -7.00
N ASP A 138 -0.14 -22.26 -8.07
CA ASP A 138 -0.86 -21.93 -9.31
C ASP A 138 -2.36 -21.65 -9.10
N GLU A 139 -2.94 -22.17 -8.01
CA GLU A 139 -4.35 -21.99 -7.65
C GLU A 139 -4.74 -20.53 -7.31
N HIS A 140 -3.76 -19.67 -7.11
CA HIS A 140 -3.98 -18.24 -6.78
C HIS A 140 -3.55 -17.28 -7.87
N LYS A 141 -3.22 -17.80 -9.06
CA LYS A 141 -2.95 -16.98 -10.24
C LYS A 141 -4.15 -16.06 -10.54
N GLY A 142 -3.85 -14.83 -10.92
CA GLY A 142 -4.87 -13.81 -11.21
C GLY A 142 -5.53 -13.18 -9.99
N THR A 143 -5.19 -13.59 -8.78
CA THR A 143 -5.74 -13.02 -7.54
C THR A 143 -4.79 -11.98 -6.92
N LEU A 144 -5.28 -11.19 -5.97
CA LEU A 144 -4.45 -10.27 -5.18
C LEU A 144 -3.31 -10.97 -4.43
N ARG A 145 -3.46 -12.28 -4.16
CA ARG A 145 -2.45 -13.12 -3.51
C ARG A 145 -1.21 -13.37 -4.37
N ALA A 146 -1.27 -13.11 -5.68
CA ALA A 146 -0.09 -13.17 -6.55
C ALA A 146 1.06 -12.27 -6.03
N ARG A 147 0.77 -11.24 -5.24
CA ARG A 147 1.77 -10.37 -4.63
C ARG A 147 2.53 -11.00 -3.47
N ASN A 148 2.04 -12.07 -2.85
CA ASN A 148 2.69 -12.70 -1.71
C ASN A 148 4.10 -13.20 -2.06
N VAL A 149 4.34 -13.58 -3.31
CA VAL A 149 5.67 -13.99 -3.79
C VAL A 149 6.68 -12.83 -3.73
N VAL A 150 6.25 -11.61 -4.00
CA VAL A 150 7.09 -10.41 -3.94
C VAL A 150 7.46 -10.10 -2.50
N GLU A 151 6.48 -10.09 -1.59
CA GLU A 151 6.73 -9.84 -0.17
C GLU A 151 7.66 -10.89 0.44
N ALA A 152 7.44 -12.18 0.11
CA ALA A 152 8.31 -13.27 0.55
C ALA A 152 9.75 -13.11 0.03
N ALA A 153 9.91 -12.71 -1.24
CA ALA A 153 11.22 -12.44 -1.81
C ALA A 153 11.93 -11.29 -1.08
N VAL A 154 11.23 -10.18 -0.82
CA VAL A 154 11.81 -9.03 -0.10
C VAL A 154 12.30 -9.43 1.29
N VAL A 155 11.48 -10.11 2.10
CA VAL A 155 11.91 -10.53 3.45
C VAL A 155 13.06 -11.54 3.38
N GLY A 156 13.04 -12.44 2.38
CA GLY A 156 14.12 -13.43 2.16
C GLY A 156 15.48 -12.82 1.81
N LEU A 157 15.54 -11.57 1.34
CA LEU A 157 16.81 -10.86 1.11
C LEU A 157 17.59 -10.62 2.40
N ALA A 158 16.97 -10.75 3.57
CA ALA A 158 17.64 -10.70 4.86
C ALA A 158 18.73 -11.77 4.97
N ASP A 159 18.51 -12.97 4.43
CA ASP A 159 19.48 -14.08 4.42
C ASP A 159 20.69 -13.77 3.52
N GLN A 160 20.57 -12.79 2.65
CA GLN A 160 21.62 -12.29 1.78
C GLN A 160 22.34 -11.05 2.37
N GLY A 161 22.07 -10.70 3.62
CA GLY A 161 22.67 -9.54 4.28
C GLY A 161 22.14 -8.20 3.83
N VAL A 162 20.90 -8.15 3.31
CA VAL A 162 20.15 -6.91 3.06
C VAL A 162 19.24 -6.63 4.25
N ARG A 163 19.19 -5.40 4.74
CA ARG A 163 18.25 -5.01 5.80
C ARG A 163 16.87 -4.72 5.19
N SER A 164 16.26 -5.77 4.64
CA SER A 164 15.02 -5.72 3.92
C SER A 164 13.80 -5.79 4.83
N SER A 165 12.73 -5.08 4.48
CA SER A 165 11.43 -5.16 5.14
C SER A 165 10.29 -4.73 4.21
N VAL A 166 9.06 -5.08 4.59
CA VAL A 166 7.84 -4.74 3.85
C VAL A 166 6.90 -3.95 4.75
N VAL A 167 6.43 -2.80 4.29
CA VAL A 167 5.34 -2.04 4.91
C VAL A 167 4.03 -2.45 4.25
N ARG A 168 3.19 -3.15 4.98
CA ARG A 168 1.86 -3.58 4.54
C ARG A 168 0.84 -2.48 4.78
N ILE A 169 0.23 -2.02 3.71
CA ILE A 169 -0.74 -0.92 3.69
C ILE A 169 -2.15 -1.51 3.66
N PRO A 170 -3.11 -0.96 4.46
CA PRO A 170 -4.51 -1.39 4.44
C PRO A 170 -5.22 -0.98 3.15
N PRO A 171 -6.46 -1.47 2.91
CA PRO A 171 -7.26 -1.08 1.76
C PRO A 171 -7.49 0.42 1.66
N ILE A 172 -7.67 1.10 2.79
CA ILE A 172 -7.89 2.55 2.80
C ILE A 172 -6.63 3.27 3.31
N MET A 173 -5.97 3.96 2.38
CA MET A 173 -4.91 4.93 2.67
C MET A 173 -5.44 6.32 2.27
N HIS A 174 -5.99 7.04 3.25
CA HIS A 174 -6.75 8.25 3.01
C HIS A 174 -5.90 9.53 3.06
N SER A 175 -6.35 10.54 2.34
CA SER A 175 -5.81 11.92 2.33
C SER A 175 -6.59 12.82 1.37
N THR A 176 -6.22 14.10 1.31
CA THR A 176 -6.75 15.05 0.32
C THR A 176 -6.40 14.71 -1.14
N THR A 177 -5.45 13.80 -1.37
CA THR A 177 -5.00 13.37 -2.72
C THR A 177 -5.29 11.88 -2.95
N ASP A 178 -6.16 11.28 -2.14
CA ASP A 178 -6.55 9.88 -2.27
C ASP A 178 -7.24 9.63 -3.62
N ALA A 179 -6.77 8.60 -4.32
CA ALA A 179 -7.35 8.09 -5.56
C ALA A 179 -7.61 6.57 -5.47
N GLY A 180 -7.65 6.02 -4.25
CA GLY A 180 -7.84 4.61 -3.96
C GLY A 180 -9.29 4.17 -3.82
N PHE A 181 -9.52 3.20 -2.95
CA PHE A 181 -10.83 2.58 -2.81
C PHE A 181 -11.92 3.50 -2.25
N LEU A 182 -11.57 4.39 -1.30
CA LEU A 182 -12.59 5.27 -0.70
C LEU A 182 -13.23 6.22 -1.72
N PRO A 183 -12.50 6.98 -2.56
CA PRO A 183 -13.08 7.76 -3.64
C PRO A 183 -13.91 6.92 -4.63
N MET A 184 -13.49 5.68 -4.92
CA MET A 184 -14.24 4.78 -5.80
C MET A 184 -15.58 4.38 -5.19
N LEU A 185 -15.62 4.06 -3.89
CA LEU A 185 -16.87 3.74 -3.17
C LEU A 185 -17.79 4.94 -3.10
N ILE A 186 -17.26 6.15 -2.89
CA ILE A 186 -18.03 7.40 -2.89
C ILE A 186 -18.63 7.67 -4.29
N ALA A 187 -17.84 7.50 -5.34
CA ALA A 187 -18.32 7.67 -6.73
C ALA A 187 -19.42 6.66 -7.06
N LEU A 188 -19.24 5.41 -6.64
CA LEU A 188 -20.23 4.35 -6.81
C LEU A 188 -21.54 4.66 -6.07
N ALA A 189 -21.44 5.13 -4.83
CA ALA A 189 -22.64 5.53 -4.06
C ALA A 189 -23.40 6.67 -4.75
N LYS A 190 -22.70 7.66 -5.30
CA LYS A 190 -23.32 8.75 -6.09
C LYS A 190 -24.01 8.21 -7.36
N GLU A 191 -23.36 7.29 -8.08
CA GLU A 191 -23.90 6.69 -9.31
C GLU A 191 -25.17 5.88 -9.03
N LYS A 192 -25.15 5.06 -7.97
CA LYS A 192 -26.24 4.12 -7.64
C LYS A 192 -27.36 4.75 -6.82
N GLY A 193 -27.13 5.92 -6.20
CA GLY A 193 -28.10 6.60 -5.33
C GLY A 193 -28.20 6.00 -3.91
N PHE A 194 -27.26 5.15 -3.51
CA PHE A 194 -27.13 4.59 -2.17
C PHE A 194 -25.69 4.06 -1.93
N ALA A 195 -25.27 4.03 -0.67
CA ALA A 195 -24.00 3.45 -0.27
C ALA A 195 -24.17 1.96 0.07
N GLY A 196 -23.65 1.06 -0.77
CA GLY A 196 -23.78 -0.38 -0.58
C GLY A 196 -22.71 -0.96 0.32
N TYR A 197 -23.06 -2.01 1.09
CA TYR A 197 -22.10 -2.84 1.81
C TYR A 197 -22.43 -4.34 1.63
N PRO A 198 -21.41 -5.25 1.66
CA PRO A 198 -21.63 -6.67 1.40
C PRO A 198 -22.31 -7.35 2.59
N GLY A 199 -23.38 -8.10 2.35
CA GLY A 199 -24.06 -8.91 3.35
C GLY A 199 -24.49 -8.10 4.58
N ASP A 200 -24.00 -8.51 5.77
CA ASP A 200 -24.20 -7.78 7.02
C ASP A 200 -23.21 -6.63 7.23
N GLY A 201 -22.17 -6.55 6.40
CA GLY A 201 -21.13 -5.53 6.46
C GLY A 201 -20.21 -5.61 7.66
N GLU A 202 -20.15 -6.76 8.33
CA GLU A 202 -19.30 -6.99 9.50
C GLU A 202 -17.84 -7.33 9.13
N ASN A 203 -17.54 -7.50 7.84
CA ASN A 203 -16.16 -7.66 7.39
C ASN A 203 -15.34 -6.40 7.68
N LEU A 204 -14.14 -6.61 8.21
CA LEU A 204 -13.30 -5.55 8.76
C LEU A 204 -12.28 -5.05 7.74
N TRP A 205 -12.17 -3.72 7.66
CA TRP A 205 -11.14 -3.04 6.91
C TRP A 205 -10.32 -2.12 7.81
N GLY A 206 -9.00 -2.13 7.61
CA GLY A 206 -8.13 -1.14 8.23
C GLY A 206 -8.01 0.13 7.39
N ALA A 207 -7.63 1.21 8.06
CA ALA A 207 -7.33 2.48 7.43
C ALA A 207 -6.10 3.16 8.04
N VAL A 208 -5.49 4.06 7.27
CA VAL A 208 -4.36 4.87 7.70
C VAL A 208 -4.26 6.15 6.87
N HIS A 209 -3.88 7.25 7.49
CA HIS A 209 -3.58 8.46 6.76
C HIS A 209 -2.21 8.36 6.06
N VAL A 210 -2.09 8.85 4.81
CA VAL A 210 -0.87 8.71 4.00
C VAL A 210 0.39 9.34 4.62
N ARG A 211 0.25 10.40 5.45
CA ARG A 211 1.39 11.00 6.17
C ARG A 211 1.95 10.05 7.22
N ASP A 212 1.10 9.28 7.89
CA ASP A 212 1.53 8.28 8.87
C ASP A 212 2.17 7.07 8.16
N VAL A 213 1.71 6.73 6.95
CA VAL A 213 2.42 5.76 6.08
C VAL A 213 3.83 6.28 5.75
N ALA A 214 3.97 7.55 5.37
CA ALA A 214 5.27 8.13 5.04
C ALA A 214 6.23 8.09 6.23
N SER A 215 5.78 8.45 7.43
CA SER A 215 6.58 8.37 8.66
C SER A 215 7.00 6.93 8.97
N LEU A 216 6.11 5.93 8.73
CA LEU A 216 6.44 4.52 8.92
C LEU A 216 7.52 4.04 7.95
N PHE A 217 7.44 4.42 6.66
CA PHE A 217 8.49 4.10 5.69
C PHE A 217 9.85 4.66 6.11
N ARG A 218 9.88 5.91 6.61
CA ARG A 218 11.10 6.50 7.14
C ARG A 218 11.64 5.74 8.34
N LEU A 219 10.82 5.44 9.34
CA LEU A 219 11.24 4.68 10.53
C LEU A 219 11.72 3.27 10.18
N ALA A 220 11.04 2.58 9.26
CA ALA A 220 11.48 1.27 8.77
C ALA A 220 12.83 1.34 8.05
N LEU A 221 13.05 2.38 7.23
CA LEU A 221 14.32 2.62 6.56
C LEU A 221 15.46 2.89 7.56
N GLU A 222 15.21 3.74 8.55
CA GLU A 222 16.22 4.15 9.54
C GLU A 222 16.55 3.05 10.53
N ASN A 223 15.54 2.40 11.11
CA ASN A 223 15.65 1.57 12.31
C ASN A 223 15.11 0.14 12.17
N GLY A 224 14.41 -0.19 11.07
CA GLY A 224 13.77 -1.48 10.91
C GLY A 224 14.77 -2.63 10.86
N PRO A 225 14.69 -3.68 11.70
CA PRO A 225 15.47 -4.88 11.56
C PRO A 225 15.14 -5.63 10.26
N ALA A 226 16.12 -6.43 9.78
CA ALA A 226 15.98 -7.20 8.55
C ALA A 226 14.91 -8.29 8.64
N GLY A 227 14.30 -8.62 7.50
CA GLY A 227 13.38 -9.75 7.36
C GLY A 227 12.04 -9.54 8.07
N LYS A 228 11.54 -8.29 8.16
CA LYS A 228 10.33 -7.96 8.91
C LYS A 228 9.22 -7.41 8.03
N PHE A 229 8.00 -7.65 8.48
CA PHE A 229 6.81 -6.94 8.03
C PHE A 229 6.44 -5.85 9.04
N TRP A 230 5.88 -4.76 8.54
CA TRP A 230 5.34 -3.65 9.32
C TRP A 230 3.91 -3.40 8.86
N HIS A 231 2.99 -3.21 9.78
CA HIS A 231 1.60 -2.91 9.46
C HIS A 231 1.31 -1.42 9.63
N ALA A 232 0.92 -0.75 8.56
CA ALA A 232 0.55 0.66 8.54
C ALA A 232 -0.93 0.81 8.88
N LEU A 233 -1.31 0.56 10.13
CA LEU A 233 -2.70 0.62 10.60
C LEU A 233 -2.83 1.65 11.72
N GLU A 234 -3.71 2.64 11.52
CA GLU A 234 -4.21 3.52 12.57
C GLU A 234 -5.55 2.99 13.08
N ASP A 235 -6.50 2.84 12.17
CA ASP A 235 -7.79 2.18 12.41
C ASP A 235 -7.65 0.70 12.01
N ASP A 236 -7.75 -0.23 12.95
CA ASP A 236 -7.41 -1.65 12.75
C ASP A 236 -8.61 -2.49 12.30
N ASP A 237 -9.85 -2.08 12.64
CA ASP A 237 -11.03 -2.94 12.61
C ASP A 237 -12.34 -2.20 12.31
N ILE A 238 -12.41 -1.43 11.25
CA ILE A 238 -13.63 -0.71 10.84
C ILE A 238 -14.56 -1.68 10.10
N PRO A 239 -15.77 -1.98 10.60
CA PRO A 239 -16.76 -2.73 9.83
C PRO A 239 -17.09 -2.01 8.53
N PHE A 240 -17.15 -2.74 7.40
CA PHE A 240 -17.41 -2.12 6.09
C PHE A 240 -18.75 -1.37 6.07
N ARG A 241 -19.76 -1.86 6.81
CA ARG A 241 -21.03 -1.18 7.00
C ARG A 241 -20.85 0.25 7.55
N VAL A 242 -19.95 0.44 8.54
CA VAL A 242 -19.69 1.77 9.12
C VAL A 242 -19.10 2.72 8.07
N ILE A 243 -18.24 2.22 7.19
CA ILE A 243 -17.71 3.01 6.06
C ILE A 243 -18.83 3.41 5.11
N ALA A 244 -19.72 2.47 4.75
CA ALA A 244 -20.85 2.75 3.87
C ALA A 244 -21.87 3.73 4.51
N GLU A 245 -22.17 3.57 5.79
CA GLU A 245 -23.02 4.50 6.55
C GLU A 245 -22.42 5.91 6.60
N ALA A 246 -21.10 5.99 6.81
CA ALA A 246 -20.37 7.26 6.79
C ALA A 246 -20.44 7.95 5.41
N ILE A 247 -20.27 7.20 4.32
CA ILE A 247 -20.41 7.71 2.95
C ILE A 247 -21.86 8.16 2.71
N GLY A 248 -22.83 7.30 3.03
CA GLY A 248 -24.26 7.59 2.83
C GLY A 248 -24.70 8.85 3.58
N SER A 249 -24.34 8.97 4.86
CA SER A 249 -24.68 10.13 5.69
C SER A 249 -24.19 11.45 5.09
N ARG A 250 -22.95 11.49 4.58
CA ARG A 250 -22.35 12.71 4.00
C ARG A 250 -22.91 13.07 2.61
N LEU A 251 -23.41 12.06 1.90
CA LEU A 251 -24.07 12.26 0.59
C LEU A 251 -25.59 12.48 0.69
N GLY A 252 -26.19 12.32 1.88
CA GLY A 252 -27.65 12.31 2.05
C GLY A 252 -28.31 11.09 1.39
N LEU A 253 -27.59 9.95 1.32
CA LEU A 253 -28.03 8.70 0.71
C LEU A 253 -28.20 7.60 1.77
N PRO A 254 -29.09 6.61 1.57
CA PRO A 254 -29.19 5.47 2.46
C PRO A 254 -27.96 4.55 2.33
N ALA A 255 -27.56 3.91 3.44
CA ALA A 255 -26.68 2.75 3.40
C ALA A 255 -27.54 1.48 3.23
N VAL A 256 -27.13 0.58 2.31
CA VAL A 256 -27.95 -0.56 1.90
C VAL A 256 -27.10 -1.84 1.87
N SER A 257 -27.59 -2.90 2.51
CA SER A 257 -27.03 -4.24 2.41
C SER A 257 -27.19 -4.80 1.00
N ILE A 258 -26.10 -5.27 0.41
CA ILE A 258 -26.09 -5.99 -0.87
C ILE A 258 -25.93 -7.48 -0.54
N PRO A 259 -26.95 -8.31 -0.86
CA PRO A 259 -26.84 -9.75 -0.63
C PRO A 259 -25.57 -10.34 -1.25
N ALA A 260 -24.95 -11.28 -0.52
CA ALA A 260 -23.70 -11.93 -0.95
C ALA A 260 -23.94 -13.02 -2.02
N ASP A 261 -24.82 -12.78 -2.98
CA ASP A 261 -25.03 -13.65 -4.12
C ASP A 261 -24.24 -13.17 -5.36
N GLU A 262 -23.97 -14.10 -6.27
CA GLU A 262 -23.13 -13.85 -7.45
C GLU A 262 -23.73 -12.82 -8.44
N LEU A 263 -25.03 -12.52 -8.34
CA LEU A 263 -25.69 -11.57 -9.24
C LEU A 263 -25.74 -10.16 -8.65
N MET A 264 -26.04 -10.03 -7.36
CA MET A 264 -26.26 -8.72 -6.73
C MET A 264 -24.93 -8.01 -6.42
N MET A 265 -23.91 -8.74 -5.97
CA MET A 265 -22.62 -8.16 -5.63
C MET A 265 -21.89 -7.56 -6.84
N PRO A 266 -21.67 -8.29 -7.95
CA PRO A 266 -21.05 -7.71 -9.14
C PRO A 266 -21.91 -6.63 -9.80
N ALA A 267 -23.23 -6.71 -9.72
CA ALA A 267 -24.14 -5.70 -10.27
C ALA A 267 -23.98 -4.33 -9.57
N TYR A 268 -23.63 -4.35 -8.28
CA TYR A 268 -23.34 -3.13 -7.53
C TYR A 268 -21.84 -2.78 -7.59
N PHE A 269 -20.96 -3.64 -7.09
CA PHE A 269 -19.56 -3.32 -6.90
C PHE A 269 -18.69 -3.50 -8.16
N GLY A 270 -19.16 -4.23 -9.18
CA GLY A 270 -18.40 -4.49 -10.39
C GLY A 270 -17.02 -5.09 -10.09
N LEU A 271 -15.97 -4.46 -10.57
CA LEU A 271 -14.58 -4.90 -10.34
C LEU A 271 -14.13 -4.83 -8.87
N LEU A 272 -14.81 -4.05 -8.04
CA LEU A 272 -14.50 -3.95 -6.61
C LEU A 272 -14.99 -5.17 -5.81
N THR A 273 -15.86 -6.02 -6.37
CA THR A 273 -16.49 -7.14 -5.66
C THR A 273 -15.48 -8.00 -4.92
N ALA A 274 -14.38 -8.38 -5.59
CA ALA A 274 -13.35 -9.23 -4.99
C ALA A 274 -12.64 -8.58 -3.79
N VAL A 275 -12.56 -7.25 -3.76
CA VAL A 275 -11.89 -6.51 -2.68
C VAL A 275 -12.84 -6.22 -1.54
N VAL A 276 -14.07 -5.77 -1.83
CA VAL A 276 -15.05 -5.41 -0.78
C VAL A 276 -15.51 -6.61 0.04
N MET A 277 -15.37 -7.82 -0.48
CA MET A 277 -15.67 -9.07 0.23
C MET A 277 -14.58 -9.51 1.21
N LEU A 278 -13.40 -8.90 1.16
CA LEU A 278 -12.30 -9.29 2.04
C LEU A 278 -12.61 -8.86 3.49
N ASP A 279 -12.35 -9.80 4.40
CA ASP A 279 -12.30 -9.56 5.84
C ASP A 279 -10.83 -9.55 6.25
N LEU A 280 -10.32 -8.39 6.70
CA LEU A 280 -8.89 -8.14 6.88
C LEU A 280 -8.57 -7.61 8.28
N PRO A 281 -9.03 -8.27 9.36
CA PRO A 281 -8.67 -7.86 10.71
C PRO A 281 -7.15 -8.00 10.92
N ALA A 282 -6.49 -6.92 11.32
CA ALA A 282 -5.05 -6.91 11.52
C ALA A 282 -4.66 -5.92 12.61
N SER A 283 -3.47 -6.08 13.20
CA SER A 283 -2.94 -5.24 14.26
C SER A 283 -1.59 -4.64 13.86
N SER A 284 -1.30 -3.43 14.30
CA SER A 284 -0.01 -2.74 14.15
C SER A 284 0.81 -2.68 15.45
N LEU A 285 0.48 -3.49 16.45
CA LEU A 285 1.10 -3.40 17.78
C LEU A 285 2.60 -3.68 17.78
N ILE A 286 3.07 -4.63 16.96
CA ILE A 286 4.51 -4.95 16.86
C ILE A 286 5.24 -3.80 16.15
N THR A 287 4.67 -3.27 15.08
CA THR A 287 5.17 -2.08 14.37
C THR A 287 5.37 -0.92 15.34
N ARG A 288 4.33 -0.55 16.09
CA ARG A 288 4.36 0.54 17.06
C ARG A 288 5.44 0.35 18.12
N ARG A 289 5.51 -0.85 18.71
CA ARG A 289 6.50 -1.17 19.76
C ARG A 289 7.93 -1.20 19.27
N THR A 290 8.14 -1.74 18.05
CA THR A 290 9.51 -1.98 17.54
C THR A 290 10.10 -0.72 16.95
N LEU A 291 9.31 0.06 16.19
CA LEU A 291 9.79 1.24 15.48
C LEU A 291 9.48 2.55 16.22
N GLY A 292 8.71 2.50 17.32
CA GLY A 292 8.20 3.71 17.97
C GLY A 292 7.26 4.50 17.06
N TRP A 293 6.57 3.82 16.14
CA TRP A 293 5.66 4.47 15.22
C TRP A 293 4.34 4.82 15.91
N GLU A 294 4.00 6.09 15.89
CA GLU A 294 2.76 6.62 16.45
C GLU A 294 2.03 7.41 15.36
N PRO A 295 0.91 6.88 14.82
CA PRO A 295 0.05 7.65 13.92
C PRO A 295 -0.40 8.95 14.60
N ALA A 296 -0.33 10.05 13.88
CA ALA A 296 -0.60 11.38 14.42
C ALA A 296 -1.65 12.18 13.62
N GLN A 297 -2.12 11.61 12.52
CA GLN A 297 -3.13 12.23 11.68
C GLN A 297 -4.53 11.78 12.11
N PRO A 298 -5.60 12.45 11.67
CA PRO A 298 -6.97 12.01 11.94
C PRO A 298 -7.24 10.61 11.40
N GLY A 299 -7.95 9.77 12.16
CA GLY A 299 -8.48 8.49 11.67
C GLY A 299 -9.50 8.69 10.54
N LEU A 300 -9.85 7.62 9.84
CA LEU A 300 -10.65 7.66 8.62
C LEU A 300 -11.94 8.47 8.74
N LEU A 301 -12.76 8.17 9.74
CA LEU A 301 -14.07 8.82 9.88
C LEU A 301 -13.94 10.32 10.16
N ALA A 302 -12.95 10.71 10.98
CA ALA A 302 -12.67 12.10 11.26
C ALA A 302 -12.10 12.85 10.03
N ASP A 303 -11.27 12.18 9.23
CA ASP A 303 -10.75 12.75 7.99
C ASP A 303 -11.84 12.93 6.92
N MET A 304 -12.81 12.02 6.85
CA MET A 304 -13.99 12.18 6.01
C MET A 304 -14.84 13.40 6.41
N ASP A 305 -14.84 13.80 7.68
CA ASP A 305 -15.54 15.00 8.18
C ASP A 305 -14.87 16.32 7.74
N ASN A 306 -13.59 16.28 7.36
CA ASN A 306 -12.89 17.46 6.83
C ASN A 306 -13.39 17.94 5.46
N GLY A 307 -14.29 17.21 4.83
CA GLY A 307 -15.10 17.62 3.67
C GLY A 307 -14.40 17.51 2.32
N HIS A 308 -13.10 17.20 2.24
CA HIS A 308 -12.39 17.12 0.96
C HIS A 308 -12.86 15.96 0.06
N TYR A 309 -13.42 14.89 0.63
CA TYR A 309 -14.06 13.80 -0.12
C TYR A 309 -15.47 14.17 -0.63
N PHE A 310 -16.11 15.16 -0.02
CA PHE A 310 -17.50 15.54 -0.28
C PHE A 310 -17.60 17.04 -0.55
N PRO A 311 -16.92 17.56 -1.61
CA PRO A 311 -16.99 18.98 -1.92
C PRO A 311 -18.44 19.38 -2.14
N ALA A 312 -18.82 20.57 -1.62
CA ALA A 312 -20.11 21.15 -1.89
C ALA A 312 -20.29 21.32 -3.40
N SER A 313 -21.41 20.83 -3.93
CA SER A 313 -21.81 20.91 -5.34
C SER A 313 -22.15 22.34 -5.76
#